data_c606970e3f594322f78962d72f071550
#
_entry.id   c606970e3f594322f78962d72f071550
#
_cell.length_a   1.000
_cell.length_b   1.000
_cell.length_c   1.000
_cell.angle_alpha   90.00
_cell.angle_beta   90.00
_cell.angle_gamma   90.00
#
_symmetry.space_group_name_H-M   'P 1'
#
loop_
_entity.id
_entity.type
_entity.pdbx_description
1 polymer ?
#
loop_
_entity_poly.entity_id
_entity_poly.type
_entity_poly.pdbx_seq_one_letter_code
_entity_poly.pdbx_strand_id
1 'polypeptide(L)'
;FGNTKWYDGLPTAWTQFATLVVFLFFCWVTTKGIPVLKSLATIAGSSMFIMSILFIIMMFAAPAINPHAGYYSINFNLKSLMPTFNLKYLTSLSILVFAVGGCEKISPYVNKVKNPTKNFPKAMMALAIMVMVSAILGTFAMALMFDPKVVNNNLNEYISNGAYMAFQRLGEYYHVGGLFMYIYSWC
;
A
#
# COMPACT_ATOMS: atom_id res chain seq x y z
N PHE A 1 11.63 3.47 -9.56
CA PHE A 1 11.90 2.29 -10.35
C PHE A 1 13.07 1.42 -9.79
N GLY A 2 13.25 1.38 -8.45
CA GLY A 2 14.14 0.44 -7.76
C GLY A 2 15.65 0.74 -7.82
N ASN A 3 16.09 1.72 -8.56
CA ASN A 3 17.47 2.15 -8.57
C ASN A 3 17.57 3.63 -8.14
N THR A 4 17.79 3.84 -6.85
CA THR A 4 17.94 5.18 -6.27
C THR A 4 19.13 5.94 -6.84
N LYS A 5 20.19 5.24 -7.24
CA LYS A 5 21.39 5.86 -7.84
C LYS A 5 21.11 6.63 -9.13
N TRP A 6 20.08 6.22 -9.88
CA TRP A 6 19.67 6.94 -11.08
C TRP A 6 19.02 8.29 -10.75
N TYR A 7 18.26 8.34 -9.66
CA TYR A 7 17.58 9.54 -9.19
C TYR A 7 18.56 10.52 -8.52
N ASP A 8 19.50 10.00 -7.74
CA ASP A 8 20.48 10.82 -6.99
C ASP A 8 21.44 11.58 -7.94
N GLY A 9 21.60 11.10 -9.18
CA GLY A 9 22.40 11.76 -10.22
C GLY A 9 21.66 12.80 -11.06
N LEU A 10 20.32 12.95 -10.90
CA LEU A 10 19.55 13.91 -11.68
C LEU A 10 19.52 15.28 -11.00
N PRO A 11 19.76 16.40 -11.74
CA PRO A 11 19.55 17.73 -11.19
C PRO A 11 18.11 17.90 -10.69
N THR A 12 17.94 18.50 -9.52
CA THR A 12 16.63 18.75 -8.90
C THR A 12 15.65 19.44 -9.85
N ALA A 13 16.14 20.28 -10.75
CA ALA A 13 15.32 20.96 -11.76
C ALA A 13 14.64 19.98 -12.74
N TRP A 14 15.33 18.88 -13.13
CA TRP A 14 14.76 17.88 -14.03
C TRP A 14 13.67 17.05 -13.37
N THR A 15 13.82 16.72 -12.10
CA THR A 15 12.79 16.00 -11.34
C THR A 15 11.55 16.86 -11.11
N GLN A 16 11.74 18.14 -10.80
CA GLN A 16 10.63 19.09 -10.68
C GLN A 16 9.91 19.28 -12.01
N PHE A 17 10.65 19.41 -13.11
CA PHE A 17 10.09 19.53 -14.46
C PHE A 17 9.27 18.27 -14.84
N ALA A 18 9.84 17.08 -14.63
CA ALA A 18 9.14 15.83 -14.89
C ALA A 18 7.84 15.69 -14.06
N THR A 19 7.90 16.05 -12.78
CA THR A 19 6.71 16.07 -11.90
C THR A 19 5.65 17.04 -12.41
N LEU A 20 6.05 18.22 -12.85
CA LEU A 20 5.15 19.24 -13.40
C LEU A 20 4.49 18.74 -14.70
N VAL A 21 5.25 18.11 -15.60
CA VAL A 21 4.71 17.52 -16.84
C VAL A 21 3.67 16.43 -16.52
N VAL A 22 3.98 15.52 -15.61
CA VAL A 22 3.05 14.47 -15.18
C VAL A 22 1.79 15.08 -14.55
N PHE A 23 1.95 16.10 -13.70
CA PHE A 23 0.82 16.79 -13.08
C PHE A 23 -0.08 17.46 -14.14
N LEU A 24 0.51 18.20 -15.10
CA LEU A 24 -0.24 18.83 -16.19
C LEU A 24 -0.93 17.82 -17.09
N PHE A 25 -0.29 16.68 -17.35
CA PHE A 25 -0.90 15.57 -18.07
C PHE A 25 -2.16 15.06 -17.37
N PHE A 26 -2.10 14.80 -16.07
CA PHE A 26 -3.29 14.39 -15.32
C PHE A 26 -4.35 15.47 -15.21
N CYS A 27 -3.97 16.75 -15.09
CA CYS A 27 -4.91 17.87 -15.18
C CYS A 27 -5.61 17.88 -16.53
N TRP A 28 -4.88 17.70 -17.63
CA TRP A 28 -5.47 17.61 -18.96
C TRP A 28 -6.40 16.39 -19.12
N VAL A 29 -6.01 15.23 -18.60
CA VAL A 29 -6.85 14.02 -18.58
C VAL A 29 -8.16 14.26 -17.83
N THR A 30 -8.13 14.97 -16.69
CA THR A 30 -9.36 15.29 -15.92
C THR A 30 -10.33 16.19 -16.70
N THR A 31 -9.84 17.03 -17.64
CA THR A 31 -10.69 17.84 -18.50
C THR A 31 -11.49 17.04 -19.54
N LYS A 32 -11.05 15.78 -19.84
CA LYS A 32 -11.74 14.88 -20.77
C LYS A 32 -13.03 14.28 -20.21
N GLY A 33 -13.32 14.56 -18.94
CA GLY A 33 -14.59 14.24 -18.31
C GLY A 33 -14.61 12.95 -17.50
N ILE A 34 -15.75 12.74 -16.89
CA ILE A 34 -16.01 11.66 -15.91
C ILE A 34 -15.75 10.24 -16.44
N PRO A 35 -16.06 9.89 -17.72
CA PRO A 35 -15.85 8.53 -18.22
C PRO A 35 -14.38 8.11 -18.18
N VAL A 36 -13.47 9.03 -18.57
CA VAL A 36 -12.02 8.75 -18.59
C VAL A 36 -11.49 8.62 -17.17
N LEU A 37 -11.90 9.53 -16.28
CA LEU A 37 -11.50 9.46 -14.87
C LEU A 37 -11.99 8.18 -14.19
N LYS A 38 -13.23 7.75 -14.49
CA LYS A 38 -13.78 6.47 -13.99
C LYS A 38 -12.98 5.28 -14.48
N SER A 39 -12.61 5.25 -15.76
CA SER A 39 -11.80 4.16 -16.33
C SER A 39 -10.43 4.08 -15.67
N LEU A 40 -9.73 5.21 -15.54
CA LEU A 40 -8.42 5.29 -14.86
C LEU A 40 -8.51 4.87 -13.40
N ALA A 41 -9.49 5.36 -12.66
CA ALA A 41 -9.69 5.00 -11.27
C ALA A 41 -10.02 3.50 -11.10
N THR A 42 -10.77 2.91 -12.03
CA THR A 42 -11.06 1.48 -12.02
C THR A 42 -9.81 0.65 -12.29
N ILE A 43 -8.99 1.03 -13.27
CA ILE A 43 -7.73 0.33 -13.59
C ILE A 43 -6.76 0.45 -12.40
N ALA A 44 -6.53 1.65 -11.89
CA ALA A 44 -5.64 1.89 -10.76
C ALA A 44 -6.11 1.16 -9.50
N GLY A 45 -7.38 1.28 -9.14
CA GLY A 45 -7.94 0.62 -7.96
C GLY A 45 -7.93 -0.90 -8.06
N SER A 46 -8.25 -1.47 -9.23
CA SER A 46 -8.21 -2.92 -9.42
C SER A 46 -6.79 -3.47 -9.41
N SER A 47 -5.83 -2.78 -10.01
CA SER A 47 -4.41 -3.21 -9.99
C SER A 47 -3.85 -3.23 -8.58
N MET A 48 -4.08 -2.17 -7.79
CA MET A 48 -3.64 -2.11 -6.38
C MET A 48 -4.30 -3.20 -5.53
N PHE A 49 -5.58 -3.45 -5.75
CA PHE A 49 -6.32 -4.49 -5.02
C PHE A 49 -5.79 -5.90 -5.36
N ILE A 50 -5.59 -6.19 -6.64
CA ILE A 50 -5.02 -7.47 -7.09
C ILE A 50 -3.62 -7.66 -6.51
N MET A 51 -2.76 -6.63 -6.54
CA MET A 51 -1.41 -6.71 -5.98
C MET A 51 -1.41 -6.93 -4.47
N SER A 52 -2.35 -6.31 -3.74
CA SER A 52 -2.47 -6.50 -2.29
C SER A 52 -2.90 -7.94 -1.95
N ILE A 53 -3.86 -8.49 -2.66
CA ILE A 53 -4.29 -9.89 -2.48
C ILE A 53 -3.16 -10.84 -2.84
N LEU A 54 -2.51 -10.62 -3.98
CA LEU A 54 -1.39 -11.44 -4.45
C LEU A 54 -0.24 -11.42 -3.43
N PHE A 55 0.11 -10.25 -2.88
CA PHE A 55 1.11 -10.12 -1.83
C PHE A 55 0.76 -10.97 -0.61
N ILE A 56 -0.47 -10.86 -0.10
CA ILE A 56 -0.92 -11.61 1.07
C ILE A 56 -0.85 -13.12 0.81
N ILE A 57 -1.41 -13.59 -0.32
CA ILE A 57 -1.42 -15.02 -0.67
C ILE A 57 0.02 -15.55 -0.81
N MET A 58 0.86 -14.84 -1.55
CA MET A 58 2.24 -15.27 -1.78
C MET A 58 3.06 -15.26 -0.48
N MET A 59 2.83 -14.29 0.41
CA MET A 59 3.55 -14.25 1.68
C MET A 59 3.18 -15.41 2.59
N PHE A 60 1.91 -15.80 2.66
CA PHE A 60 1.50 -16.98 3.42
C PHE A 60 1.91 -18.31 2.78
N ALA A 61 2.08 -18.35 1.45
CA ALA A 61 2.59 -19.50 0.73
C ALA A 61 4.15 -19.62 0.79
N ALA A 62 4.85 -18.51 1.02
CA ALA A 62 6.31 -18.48 1.01
C ALA A 62 6.99 -19.45 2.00
N PRO A 63 6.51 -19.65 3.26
CA PRO A 63 7.09 -20.63 4.16
C PRO A 63 6.97 -22.09 3.69
N ALA A 64 5.95 -22.40 2.88
CA ALA A 64 5.78 -23.74 2.30
C ALA A 64 6.74 -23.99 1.14
N ILE A 65 7.13 -22.95 0.41
CA ILE A 65 8.01 -23.02 -0.76
C ILE A 65 9.49 -22.95 -0.36
N ASN A 66 9.81 -22.05 0.56
CA ASN A 66 11.18 -21.82 1.02
C ASN A 66 11.23 -21.71 2.56
N PRO A 67 11.21 -22.85 3.29
CA PRO A 67 11.18 -22.87 4.76
C PRO A 67 12.45 -22.28 5.40
N HIS A 68 13.55 -22.16 4.66
CA HIS A 68 14.86 -21.67 5.16
C HIS A 68 15.10 -20.17 4.90
N ALA A 69 14.12 -19.45 4.39
CA ALA A 69 14.27 -18.05 3.97
C ALA A 69 14.32 -17.01 5.12
N GLY A 70 14.49 -17.43 6.36
CA GLY A 70 14.73 -16.53 7.48
C GLY A 70 13.49 -15.70 7.87
N TYR A 71 12.36 -16.36 8.09
CA TYR A 71 11.14 -15.72 8.61
C TYR A 71 11.27 -15.36 10.08
N TYR A 72 10.70 -14.22 10.45
CA TYR A 72 10.65 -13.81 11.85
C TYR A 72 9.46 -14.44 12.56
N SER A 73 9.69 -15.00 13.75
CA SER A 73 8.62 -15.57 14.57
C SER A 73 7.78 -14.46 15.20
N ILE A 74 6.48 -14.50 14.97
CA ILE A 74 5.56 -13.59 15.63
C ILE A 74 5.24 -14.13 17.02
N ASN A 75 5.70 -13.46 18.06
CA ASN A 75 5.35 -13.81 19.43
C ASN A 75 3.96 -13.26 19.77
N PHE A 76 2.95 -14.12 19.70
CA PHE A 76 1.59 -13.82 20.14
C PHE A 76 1.51 -13.80 21.68
N ASN A 77 2.03 -12.75 22.28
CA ASN A 77 1.86 -12.53 23.70
C ASN A 77 0.86 -11.39 23.93
N LEU A 78 -0.05 -11.55 24.90
CA LEU A 78 -1.06 -10.52 25.20
C LEU A 78 -0.40 -9.16 25.50
N LYS A 79 0.80 -9.17 26.09
CA LYS A 79 1.60 -7.96 26.32
C LYS A 79 2.10 -7.29 25.03
N SER A 80 2.36 -8.04 23.97
CA SER A 80 2.83 -7.48 22.70
C SER A 80 1.68 -6.92 21.85
N LEU A 81 0.45 -7.36 22.14
CA LEU A 81 -0.77 -6.84 21.50
C LEU A 81 -1.30 -5.59 22.20
N MET A 82 -0.89 -5.32 23.45
CA MET A 82 -1.29 -4.11 24.15
C MET A 82 -0.41 -2.93 23.73
N PRO A 83 -1.00 -1.87 23.15
CA PRO A 83 -0.24 -0.69 22.78
C PRO A 83 0.28 0.04 24.03
N THR A 84 1.54 0.46 23.99
CA THR A 84 2.08 1.40 24.98
C THR A 84 1.61 2.81 24.59
N PHE A 85 0.69 3.37 25.37
CA PHE A 85 0.17 4.73 25.15
C PHE A 85 1.25 5.77 25.46
N ASN A 86 2.02 6.12 24.43
CA ASN A 86 2.96 7.23 24.48
C ASN A 86 2.75 8.16 23.26
N LEU A 87 3.39 9.32 23.27
CA LEU A 87 3.26 10.31 22.19
C LEU A 87 3.63 9.74 20.80
N LYS A 88 4.64 8.85 20.72
CA LYS A 88 5.00 8.16 19.49
C LYS A 88 3.87 7.28 18.96
N TYR A 89 3.17 6.58 19.86
CA TYR A 89 2.02 5.77 19.49
C TYR A 89 0.87 6.63 18.95
N LEU A 90 0.57 7.76 19.59
CA LEU A 90 -0.46 8.70 19.13
C LEU A 90 -0.13 9.27 17.74
N THR A 91 1.14 9.58 17.48
CA THR A 91 1.60 10.04 16.16
C THR A 91 1.41 8.93 15.11
N SER A 92 1.72 7.68 15.44
CA SER A 92 1.49 6.54 14.54
C SER A 92 0.03 6.31 14.25
N LEU A 93 -0.87 6.51 15.25
CA LEU A 93 -2.31 6.44 15.06
C LEU A 93 -2.82 7.48 14.05
N SER A 94 -2.25 8.69 14.02
CA SER A 94 -2.65 9.71 13.06
C SER A 94 -2.39 9.28 11.61
N ILE A 95 -1.29 8.54 11.36
CA ILE A 95 -0.98 7.98 10.05
C ILE A 95 -2.02 6.90 9.66
N LEU A 96 -2.45 6.06 10.61
CA LEU A 96 -3.50 5.06 10.37
C LEU A 96 -4.84 5.72 10.05
N VAL A 97 -5.22 6.77 10.78
CA VAL A 97 -6.45 7.53 10.49
C VAL A 97 -6.38 8.13 9.09
N PHE A 98 -5.23 8.68 8.70
CA PHE A 98 -5.03 9.21 7.34
C PHE A 98 -5.09 8.12 6.26
N ALA A 99 -4.54 6.94 6.53
CA ALA A 99 -4.55 5.82 5.60
C ALA A 99 -5.96 5.24 5.38
N VAL A 100 -6.81 5.24 6.41
CA VAL A 100 -8.21 4.78 6.34
C VAL A 100 -9.14 5.89 5.85
N GLY A 101 -8.74 7.16 5.99
CA GLY A 101 -9.44 8.32 5.46
C GLY A 101 -9.55 8.29 3.93
N GLY A 102 -10.52 9.01 3.40
CA GLY A 102 -10.72 9.12 1.95
C GLY A 102 -12.02 8.51 1.44
N CYS A 103 -12.71 7.73 2.27
CA CYS A 103 -14.05 7.23 1.94
C CYS A 103 -15.05 8.38 1.71
N GLU A 104 -14.86 9.51 2.39
CA GLU A 104 -15.64 10.74 2.22
C GLU A 104 -15.47 11.36 0.83
N LYS A 105 -14.34 11.13 0.15
CA LYS A 105 -14.07 11.63 -1.21
C LYS A 105 -14.99 11.03 -2.27
N ILE A 106 -15.68 9.93 -1.94
CA ILE A 106 -16.66 9.29 -2.82
C ILE A 106 -18.03 9.98 -2.70
N SER A 107 -18.25 10.77 -1.65
CA SER A 107 -19.55 11.42 -1.38
C SER A 107 -20.11 12.26 -2.54
N PRO A 108 -19.33 13.02 -3.34
CA PRO A 108 -19.85 13.76 -4.50
C PRO A 108 -20.45 12.86 -5.58
N TYR A 109 -20.12 11.57 -5.61
CA TYR A 109 -20.59 10.62 -6.59
C TYR A 109 -21.85 9.86 -6.17
N VAL A 110 -22.37 10.08 -4.96
CA VAL A 110 -23.56 9.40 -4.41
C VAL A 110 -24.74 9.52 -5.36
N ASN A 111 -24.98 10.71 -5.94
CA ASN A 111 -26.10 10.96 -6.85
C ASN A 111 -25.99 10.21 -8.19
N LYS A 112 -24.84 9.63 -8.49
CA LYS A 112 -24.60 8.81 -9.71
C LYS A 112 -24.76 7.32 -9.47
N VAL A 113 -24.99 6.92 -8.22
CA VAL A 113 -25.20 5.52 -7.83
C VAL A 113 -26.67 5.16 -8.02
N LYS A 114 -26.94 4.00 -8.62
CA LYS A 114 -28.29 3.47 -8.73
C LYS A 114 -28.84 3.13 -7.34
N ASN A 115 -29.98 3.71 -6.93
CA ASN A 115 -30.56 3.57 -5.60
C ASN A 115 -29.54 3.93 -4.47
N PRO A 116 -29.12 5.21 -4.39
CA PRO A 116 -28.00 5.60 -3.52
C PRO A 116 -28.24 5.31 -2.04
N THR A 117 -29.46 5.50 -1.56
CA THR A 117 -29.83 5.24 -0.15
C THR A 117 -29.61 3.79 0.29
N LYS A 118 -29.68 2.83 -0.64
CA LYS A 118 -29.51 1.41 -0.34
C LYS A 118 -28.12 0.88 -0.71
N ASN A 119 -27.60 1.30 -1.85
CA ASN A 119 -26.36 0.73 -2.40
C ASN A 119 -25.12 1.42 -1.87
N PHE A 120 -25.17 2.72 -1.57
CA PHE A 120 -24.02 3.45 -1.05
C PHE A 120 -23.60 2.97 0.34
N PRO A 121 -24.49 2.83 1.35
CA PRO A 121 -24.10 2.29 2.65
C PRO A 121 -23.53 0.87 2.57
N LYS A 122 -24.08 0.02 1.70
CA LYS A 122 -23.57 -1.35 1.49
C LYS A 122 -22.15 -1.34 0.91
N ALA A 123 -21.90 -0.49 -0.08
CA ALA A 123 -20.58 -0.35 -0.67
C ALA A 123 -19.55 0.15 0.35
N MET A 124 -19.94 1.12 1.18
CA MET A 124 -19.09 1.66 2.26
C MET A 124 -18.78 0.60 3.32
N MET A 125 -19.75 -0.20 3.72
CA MET A 125 -19.55 -1.29 4.67
C MET A 125 -18.62 -2.37 4.08
N ALA A 126 -18.82 -2.75 2.83
CA ALA A 126 -17.95 -3.70 2.14
C ALA A 126 -16.51 -3.18 2.05
N LEU A 127 -16.34 -1.90 1.71
CA LEU A 127 -15.04 -1.24 1.68
C LEU A 127 -14.36 -1.24 3.05
N ALA A 128 -15.08 -0.90 4.10
CA ALA A 128 -14.55 -0.88 5.47
C ALA A 128 -14.06 -2.27 5.91
N ILE A 129 -14.86 -3.32 5.65
CA ILE A 129 -14.48 -4.71 5.95
C ILE A 129 -13.23 -5.11 5.15
N MET A 130 -13.20 -4.78 3.85
CA MET A 130 -12.07 -5.08 2.97
C MET A 130 -10.78 -4.41 3.44
N VAL A 131 -10.84 -3.13 3.80
CA VAL A 131 -9.69 -2.38 4.33
C VAL A 131 -9.22 -2.98 5.65
N MET A 132 -10.14 -3.32 6.57
CA MET A 132 -9.82 -3.94 7.85
C MET A 132 -9.10 -5.29 7.66
N VAL A 133 -9.64 -6.17 6.83
CA VAL A 133 -9.05 -7.49 6.55
C VAL A 133 -7.68 -7.34 5.90
N SER A 134 -7.55 -6.47 4.90
CA SER A 134 -6.28 -6.22 4.22
C SER A 134 -5.23 -5.63 5.16
N ALA A 135 -5.62 -4.73 6.07
CA ALA A 135 -4.71 -4.15 7.05
C ALA A 135 -4.19 -5.20 8.03
N ILE A 136 -5.08 -6.06 8.56
CA ILE A 136 -4.68 -7.12 9.48
C ILE A 136 -3.74 -8.12 8.78
N LEU A 137 -4.15 -8.66 7.64
CA LEU A 137 -3.36 -9.66 6.92
C LEU A 137 -2.04 -9.07 6.39
N GLY A 138 -2.06 -7.84 5.89
CA GLY A 138 -0.86 -7.13 5.45
C GLY A 138 0.12 -6.88 6.59
N THR A 139 -0.37 -6.50 7.77
CA THR A 139 0.47 -6.32 8.96
C THR A 139 1.12 -7.64 9.39
N PHE A 140 0.39 -8.75 9.38
CA PHE A 140 0.96 -10.07 9.66
C PHE A 140 2.01 -10.46 8.62
N ALA A 141 1.75 -10.24 7.35
CA ALA A 141 2.70 -10.51 6.29
C ALA A 141 4.00 -9.71 6.47
N MET A 142 3.90 -8.43 6.77
CA MET A 142 5.06 -7.57 7.04
C MET A 142 5.82 -8.00 8.30
N ALA A 143 5.13 -8.41 9.36
CA ALA A 143 5.74 -8.88 10.60
C ALA A 143 6.54 -10.18 10.42
N LEU A 144 6.15 -11.04 9.49
CA LEU A 144 6.91 -12.24 9.11
C LEU A 144 8.19 -11.91 8.32
N MET A 145 8.20 -10.79 7.59
CA MET A 145 9.30 -10.42 6.70
C MET A 145 10.38 -9.59 7.38
N PHE A 146 10.03 -8.74 8.34
CA PHE A 146 10.94 -7.73 8.88
C PHE A 146 11.11 -7.85 10.39
N ASP A 147 12.36 -7.64 10.85
CA ASP A 147 12.67 -7.57 12.28
C ASP A 147 12.05 -6.28 12.87
N PRO A 148 11.22 -6.39 13.91
CA PRO A 148 10.63 -5.22 14.58
C PRO A 148 11.66 -4.22 15.09
N LYS A 149 12.85 -4.68 15.48
CA LYS A 149 13.93 -3.81 15.96
C LYS A 149 14.52 -2.97 14.84
N VAL A 150 14.72 -3.56 13.66
CA VAL A 150 15.24 -2.85 12.48
C VAL A 150 14.21 -1.84 11.97
N VAL A 151 12.93 -2.22 11.94
CA VAL A 151 11.83 -1.31 11.57
C VAL A 151 11.76 -0.11 12.50
N ASN A 152 11.85 -0.31 13.82
CA ASN A 152 11.80 0.77 14.79
C ASN A 152 12.99 1.75 14.68
N ASN A 153 14.16 1.26 14.32
CA ASN A 153 15.34 2.10 14.16
C ASN A 153 15.31 2.94 12.87
N ASN A 154 14.64 2.44 11.84
CA ASN A 154 14.56 3.08 10.51
C ASN A 154 13.11 3.37 10.11
N LEU A 155 12.28 3.79 11.05
CA LEU A 155 10.83 3.93 10.88
C LEU A 155 10.44 4.80 9.68
N ASN A 156 11.14 5.91 9.44
CA ASN A 156 10.85 6.83 8.33
C ASN A 156 11.08 6.17 6.96
N GLU A 157 12.10 5.34 6.83
CA GLU A 157 12.39 4.61 5.61
C GLU A 157 11.31 3.54 5.33
N TYR A 158 10.90 2.82 6.38
CA TYR A 158 9.84 1.82 6.26
C TYR A 158 8.45 2.42 5.99
N ILE A 159 8.16 3.60 6.52
CA ILE A 159 6.92 4.33 6.19
C ILE A 159 6.91 4.74 4.72
N SER A 160 8.04 5.21 4.20
CA SER A 160 8.13 5.73 2.82
C SER A 160 8.27 4.60 1.78
N ASN A 161 9.08 3.58 2.07
CA ASN A 161 9.49 2.57 1.09
C ASN A 161 9.10 1.14 1.48
N GLY A 162 8.39 0.92 2.60
CA GLY A 162 8.11 -0.41 3.15
C GLY A 162 7.40 -1.35 2.18
N ALA A 163 6.49 -0.84 1.37
CA ALA A 163 5.81 -1.65 0.35
C ALA A 163 6.79 -2.15 -0.73
N TYR A 164 7.68 -1.29 -1.23
CA TYR A 164 8.70 -1.69 -2.21
C TYR A 164 9.66 -2.71 -1.63
N MET A 165 10.13 -2.51 -0.40
CA MET A 165 10.99 -3.44 0.32
C MET A 165 10.32 -4.79 0.54
N ALA A 166 9.02 -4.81 0.84
CA ALA A 166 8.24 -6.02 1.02
C ALA A 166 8.15 -6.83 -0.29
N PHE A 167 7.85 -6.18 -1.41
CA PHE A 167 7.80 -6.85 -2.71
C PHE A 167 9.18 -7.29 -3.19
N GLN A 168 10.24 -6.55 -2.88
CA GLN A 168 11.62 -6.98 -3.14
C GLN A 168 11.94 -8.26 -2.36
N ARG A 169 11.65 -8.28 -1.05
CA ARG A 169 11.92 -9.43 -0.20
C ARG A 169 11.06 -10.64 -0.57
N LEU A 170 9.82 -10.40 -0.99
CA LEU A 170 8.97 -11.45 -1.56
C LEU A 170 9.63 -12.08 -2.79
N GLY A 171 10.22 -11.28 -3.68
CA GLY A 171 10.95 -11.77 -4.83
C GLY A 171 12.18 -12.61 -4.46
N GLU A 172 12.85 -12.28 -3.38
CA GLU A 172 13.96 -13.09 -2.83
C GLU A 172 13.47 -14.45 -2.33
N TYR A 173 12.31 -14.51 -1.65
CA TYR A 173 11.72 -15.77 -1.18
C TYR A 173 11.37 -16.74 -2.31
N TYR A 174 10.98 -16.19 -3.46
CA TYR A 174 10.63 -16.97 -4.65
C TYR A 174 11.78 -17.10 -5.67
N HIS A 175 12.98 -16.64 -5.34
CA HIS A 175 14.17 -16.66 -6.20
C HIS A 175 13.99 -15.93 -7.56
N VAL A 176 13.07 -14.96 -7.60
CA VAL A 176 12.81 -14.13 -8.80
C VAL A 176 13.39 -12.72 -8.71
N GLY A 177 14.19 -12.44 -7.68
CA GLY A 177 14.86 -11.16 -7.47
C GLY A 177 13.87 -10.00 -7.34
N GLY A 178 14.16 -8.88 -8.00
CA GLY A 178 13.33 -7.66 -7.93
C GLY A 178 12.08 -7.65 -8.81
N LEU A 179 11.72 -8.75 -9.47
CA LEU A 179 10.62 -8.77 -10.45
C LEU A 179 9.30 -8.27 -9.84
N PHE A 180 8.94 -8.73 -8.65
CA PHE A 180 7.69 -8.31 -7.97
C PHE A 180 7.71 -6.83 -7.60
N MET A 181 8.86 -6.29 -7.21
CA MET A 181 9.02 -4.86 -6.94
C MET A 181 8.79 -4.03 -8.22
N TYR A 182 9.32 -4.47 -9.37
CA TYR A 182 9.09 -3.79 -10.65
C TYR A 182 7.62 -3.83 -11.06
N ILE A 183 6.96 -4.99 -10.96
CA ILE A 183 5.53 -5.11 -11.25
C ILE A 183 4.72 -4.18 -10.34
N TYR A 184 5.00 -4.16 -9.03
CA TYR A 184 4.36 -3.28 -8.08
C TYR A 184 4.54 -1.79 -8.45
N SER A 185 5.76 -1.40 -8.86
CA SER A 185 6.05 -0.03 -9.28
C SER A 185 5.26 0.40 -10.51
N TRP A 186 4.97 -0.53 -11.42
CA TRP A 186 4.16 -0.24 -12.61
C TRP A 186 2.65 -0.18 -12.32
N CYS A 187 2.17 -0.93 -11.34
CA CYS A 187 0.77 -0.91 -10.91
C CYS A 187 0.42 0.34 -10.12
#